data_b630b93b6e8c6c16acfc1ef6f59a8032
#
_entry.id   b630b93b6e8c6c16acfc1ef6f59a8032
#
_cell.length_a   1.000
_cell.length_b   1.000
_cell.length_c   1.000
_cell.angle_alpha   90.00
_cell.angle_beta   90.00
_cell.angle_gamma   90.00
#
_symmetry.space_group_name_H-M   'P 1'
#
loop_
_entity.id
_entity.type
_entity.pdbx_description
1 polymer ?
#
loop_
_entity_poly.entity_id
_entity_poly.type
_entity_poly.pdbx_seq_one_letter_code
_entity_poly.pdbx_strand_id
1 'polypeptide(L)'
;MQTNRRQFLKGLGIGIGSLGAFGLSSRNAHAALKKKLDEIKSLSPFDAARDESFWFYVQQAFNIDRSLVNLNNGGVHPAPKIVMDAVKRYMDFSNGAPAYNSWRILRPRKELIRKKLADTFGCSPEEIALVRNVTEALQIALLGIELKTGDEILTTTHDYPSMKNALYQREKREGIKVKTFSFHYPPENIKDLADLFEKNVTSRTRMILFCHITNLTGQIFPVREICQMARKRGIEVVIDGAHAFGHFEFKQKDLGCEIYGANLHKWMMAPIGTGFLYVKKEKIKNIWPLFPAPDPLSDDIRKFENIGTHPEYLKLAVGDALSFHHGIGGKRKEERLRYLRDYWAKNLEKLPGVKILTSFDRKQSCGIGTFLVENMDMGKLDQVLLQKHKIYTTGVWIPAPDGKGENITGIRVTPSIYTMLRELDMFIEVVSYYVKNGLPA
;
A
#
# COMPACT_ATOMS: atom_id res chain seq x y z
N MET A 1 -21.95 -29.36 -12.80
CA MET A 1 -23.22 -29.13 -12.09
C MET A 1 -23.51 -27.64 -12.09
N GLN A 2 -24.56 -27.22 -12.81
CA GLN A 2 -25.00 -25.84 -12.77
C GLN A 2 -25.66 -25.57 -11.43
N THR A 3 -24.96 -24.93 -10.53
CA THR A 3 -25.54 -24.40 -9.29
C THR A 3 -26.45 -23.24 -9.67
N ASN A 4 -27.73 -23.50 -9.58
CA ASN A 4 -28.79 -22.63 -10.02
C ASN A 4 -28.78 -21.32 -9.19
N ARG A 5 -28.67 -20.16 -9.88
CA ARG A 5 -28.73 -18.79 -9.31
C ARG A 5 -29.85 -18.63 -8.25
N ARG A 6 -30.92 -19.42 -8.37
CA ARG A 6 -32.02 -19.49 -7.37
C ARG A 6 -31.64 -20.20 -6.07
N GLN A 7 -30.73 -21.18 -6.09
CA GLN A 7 -30.24 -21.84 -4.86
C GLN A 7 -29.25 -20.97 -4.11
N PHE A 8 -28.41 -20.21 -4.82
CA PHE A 8 -27.54 -19.20 -4.24
C PHE A 8 -28.32 -18.10 -3.52
N LEU A 9 -29.42 -17.59 -4.16
CA LEU A 9 -30.31 -16.59 -3.54
C LEU A 9 -31.13 -17.15 -2.38
N LYS A 10 -31.46 -18.45 -2.37
CA LYS A 10 -32.15 -19.11 -1.23
C LYS A 10 -31.23 -19.36 -0.04
N GLY A 11 -29.92 -19.64 -0.28
CA GLY A 11 -28.91 -19.72 0.79
C GLY A 11 -28.66 -18.37 1.48
N LEU A 12 -28.81 -17.25 0.74
CA LEU A 12 -28.81 -15.90 1.31
C LEU A 12 -30.04 -15.56 2.15
N GLY A 13 -31.17 -16.28 1.94
CA GLY A 13 -32.46 -15.99 2.59
C GLY A 13 -32.65 -16.64 3.95
N ILE A 14 -31.84 -17.62 4.35
CA ILE A 14 -32.05 -18.37 5.62
C ILE A 14 -31.21 -17.82 6.79
N GLY A 15 -30.26 -16.92 6.52
CA GLY A 15 -29.49 -16.22 7.57
C GLY A 15 -29.92 -14.76 7.83
N ILE A 16 -30.97 -14.27 7.15
CA ILE A 16 -31.47 -12.90 7.31
C ILE A 16 -32.89 -12.94 7.88
N GLY A 17 -33.00 -13.49 9.06
CA GLY A 17 -34.10 -13.14 9.96
C GLY A 17 -33.85 -11.67 10.38
N SER A 18 -34.64 -10.74 9.81
CA SER A 18 -34.93 -9.41 10.34
C SER A 18 -33.80 -8.38 10.54
N LEU A 19 -33.01 -8.09 9.52
CA LEU A 19 -32.46 -6.74 9.38
C LEU A 19 -32.55 -6.36 7.90
N GLY A 20 -33.49 -5.48 7.61
CA GLY A 20 -33.82 -5.06 6.25
C GLY A 20 -32.60 -4.64 5.43
N ALA A 21 -32.67 -4.88 4.13
CA ALA A 21 -31.67 -4.56 3.10
C ALA A 21 -31.41 -3.04 2.92
N PHE A 22 -31.43 -2.28 3.99
CA PHE A 22 -31.02 -0.87 4.04
C PHE A 22 -29.60 -0.83 4.63
N GLY A 23 -28.63 -0.48 3.80
CA GLY A 23 -27.27 -0.23 4.27
C GLY A 23 -27.32 0.65 5.52
N LEU A 24 -26.80 0.13 6.64
CA LEU A 24 -26.68 0.90 7.87
C LEU A 24 -26.08 2.26 7.54
N SER A 25 -26.67 3.35 8.08
CA SER A 25 -26.04 4.67 7.98
C SER A 25 -24.61 4.55 8.53
N SER A 26 -23.70 5.39 8.09
CA SER A 26 -22.30 5.33 8.55
C SER A 26 -22.19 5.39 10.08
N ARG A 27 -23.07 6.15 10.73
CA ARG A 27 -23.14 6.25 12.21
C ARG A 27 -23.52 4.91 12.85
N ASN A 28 -24.54 4.25 12.32
CA ASN A 28 -24.99 2.94 12.84
C ASN A 28 -23.94 1.84 12.59
N ALA A 29 -23.31 1.81 11.42
CA ALA A 29 -22.21 0.88 11.13
C ALA A 29 -21.02 1.11 12.06
N HIS A 30 -20.69 2.37 12.33
CA HIS A 30 -19.59 2.73 13.24
C HIS A 30 -19.93 2.36 14.70
N ALA A 31 -21.15 2.60 15.16
CA ALA A 31 -21.60 2.23 16.51
C ALA A 31 -21.59 0.71 16.71
N ALA A 32 -22.08 -0.05 15.73
CA ALA A 32 -22.06 -1.51 15.77
C ALA A 32 -20.61 -2.06 15.79
N LEU A 33 -19.73 -1.50 14.97
CA LEU A 33 -18.31 -1.85 14.95
C LEU A 33 -17.65 -1.52 16.29
N LYS A 34 -17.94 -0.36 16.90
CA LYS A 34 -17.39 0.02 18.21
C LYS A 34 -17.79 -0.99 19.29
N LYS A 35 -19.07 -1.39 19.33
CA LYS A 35 -19.52 -2.44 20.25
C LYS A 35 -18.76 -3.74 20.08
N LYS A 36 -18.56 -4.18 18.82
CA LYS A 36 -17.79 -5.39 18.52
C LYS A 36 -16.32 -5.28 18.90
N LEU A 37 -15.72 -4.10 18.74
CA LEU A 37 -14.34 -3.84 19.20
C LEU A 37 -14.21 -4.02 20.72
N ASP A 38 -15.21 -3.59 21.50
CA ASP A 38 -15.22 -3.79 22.95
C ASP A 38 -15.32 -5.28 23.32
N GLU A 39 -16.12 -6.06 22.58
CA GLU A 39 -16.26 -7.53 22.78
C GLU A 39 -14.96 -8.29 22.54
N ILE A 40 -14.16 -7.89 21.53
CA ILE A 40 -12.90 -8.57 21.21
C ILE A 40 -11.67 -7.92 21.86
N LYS A 41 -11.86 -6.98 22.78
CA LYS A 41 -10.75 -6.22 23.38
C LYS A 41 -9.74 -7.10 24.12
N SER A 42 -10.21 -8.23 24.69
CA SER A 42 -9.38 -9.20 25.40
C SER A 42 -8.66 -10.19 24.48
N LEU A 43 -9.06 -10.30 23.21
CA LEU A 43 -8.45 -11.22 22.26
C LEU A 43 -7.06 -10.71 21.84
N SER A 44 -6.12 -11.65 21.68
CA SER A 44 -4.86 -11.33 21.03
C SER A 44 -5.10 -10.85 19.57
N PRO A 45 -4.22 -10.03 19.00
CA PRO A 45 -4.33 -9.67 17.57
C PRO A 45 -4.42 -10.88 16.63
N PHE A 46 -3.74 -11.97 16.97
CA PHE A 46 -3.73 -13.22 16.23
C PHE A 46 -5.10 -13.93 16.26
N ASP A 47 -5.72 -14.02 17.43
CA ASP A 47 -7.05 -14.65 17.58
C ASP A 47 -8.15 -13.78 16.97
N ALA A 48 -8.09 -12.47 17.22
CA ALA A 48 -8.99 -11.49 16.62
C ALA A 48 -8.95 -11.51 15.09
N ALA A 49 -7.78 -11.81 14.46
CA ALA A 49 -7.65 -11.92 13.02
C ALA A 49 -8.52 -13.00 12.39
N ARG A 50 -8.91 -14.01 13.16
CA ARG A 50 -9.71 -15.18 12.75
C ARG A 50 -11.20 -15.10 13.11
N ASP A 51 -11.58 -14.08 13.87
CA ASP A 51 -12.98 -13.87 14.26
C ASP A 51 -13.78 -13.26 13.09
N GLU A 52 -14.31 -14.12 12.21
CA GLU A 52 -15.14 -13.70 11.08
C GLU A 52 -16.36 -12.88 11.51
N SER A 53 -16.87 -13.06 12.72
CA SER A 53 -18.00 -12.27 13.23
C SER A 53 -17.60 -10.80 13.41
N PHE A 54 -16.40 -10.54 13.93
CA PHE A 54 -15.85 -9.18 14.04
C PHE A 54 -15.59 -8.57 12.65
N TRP A 55 -14.92 -9.30 11.78
CA TRP A 55 -14.57 -8.77 10.45
C TRP A 55 -15.78 -8.56 9.56
N PHE A 56 -16.88 -9.27 9.80
CA PHE A 56 -18.16 -8.94 9.16
C PHE A 56 -18.63 -7.52 9.49
N TYR A 57 -18.50 -7.07 10.75
CA TYR A 57 -18.83 -5.68 11.12
C TYR A 57 -17.84 -4.67 10.52
N VAL A 58 -16.56 -5.04 10.41
CA VAL A 58 -15.58 -4.24 9.67
C VAL A 58 -15.99 -4.11 8.20
N GLN A 59 -16.42 -5.19 7.55
CA GLN A 59 -16.92 -5.15 6.17
C GLN A 59 -18.12 -4.19 6.02
N GLN A 60 -19.04 -4.15 7.00
CA GLN A 60 -20.18 -3.21 6.96
C GLN A 60 -19.78 -1.73 7.06
N ALA A 61 -18.58 -1.42 7.57
CA ALA A 61 -18.07 -0.07 7.60
C ALA A 61 -17.62 0.45 6.22
N PHE A 62 -17.61 -0.39 5.18
CA PHE A 62 -17.27 -0.01 3.82
C PHE A 62 -18.51 0.00 2.90
N ASN A 63 -18.48 0.89 1.91
CA ASN A 63 -19.44 0.90 0.81
C ASN A 63 -18.75 0.33 -0.43
N ILE A 64 -18.78 -0.99 -0.55
CA ILE A 64 -18.12 -1.74 -1.63
C ILE A 64 -19.15 -2.35 -2.58
N ASP A 65 -18.75 -2.55 -3.81
CA ASP A 65 -19.52 -3.34 -4.79
C ASP A 65 -19.52 -4.81 -4.38
N ARG A 66 -20.67 -5.33 -3.99
CA ARG A 66 -20.86 -6.72 -3.56
C ARG A 66 -20.97 -7.71 -4.72
N SER A 67 -21.08 -7.23 -5.96
CA SER A 67 -21.09 -8.07 -7.17
C SER A 67 -19.68 -8.43 -7.64
N LEU A 68 -18.65 -7.80 -7.06
CA LEU A 68 -17.25 -7.97 -7.39
C LEU A 68 -16.48 -8.46 -6.15
N VAL A 69 -15.77 -9.58 -6.27
CA VAL A 69 -14.77 -10.02 -5.30
C VAL A 69 -13.48 -9.26 -5.57
N ASN A 70 -13.25 -8.17 -4.82
CA ASN A 70 -12.08 -7.34 -5.01
C ASN A 70 -10.86 -7.88 -4.24
N LEU A 71 -9.92 -8.47 -4.96
CA LEU A 71 -8.64 -8.95 -4.45
C LEU A 71 -7.45 -8.13 -4.98
N ASN A 72 -7.70 -6.90 -5.47
CA ASN A 72 -6.66 -5.95 -5.90
C ASN A 72 -6.66 -4.66 -5.06
N ASN A 73 -6.82 -4.78 -3.74
CA ASN A 73 -6.81 -3.65 -2.83
C ASN A 73 -5.42 -2.99 -2.68
N GLY A 74 -4.36 -3.70 -3.06
CA GLY A 74 -3.01 -3.12 -3.15
C GLY A 74 -2.87 -2.07 -4.26
N GLY A 75 -3.71 -2.06 -5.28
CA GLY A 75 -3.74 -0.99 -6.27
C GLY A 75 -4.21 0.33 -5.65
N VAL A 76 -5.47 0.38 -5.30
CA VAL A 76 -6.14 1.45 -4.53
C VAL A 76 -7.15 0.80 -3.59
N HIS A 77 -7.27 1.31 -2.38
CA HIS A 77 -8.17 0.76 -1.38
C HIS A 77 -9.44 1.62 -1.23
N PRO A 78 -10.64 1.03 -1.11
CA PRO A 78 -11.84 1.80 -0.78
C PRO A 78 -11.71 2.41 0.63
N ALA A 79 -12.10 3.67 0.77
CA ALA A 79 -12.15 4.32 2.07
C ALA A 79 -13.40 3.89 2.86
N PRO A 80 -13.33 3.78 4.20
CA PRO A 80 -14.50 3.51 5.04
C PRO A 80 -15.58 4.59 4.88
N LYS A 81 -16.85 4.23 5.13
CA LYS A 81 -18.00 5.15 5.06
C LYS A 81 -17.77 6.44 5.84
N ILE A 82 -17.25 6.32 7.07
CA ILE A 82 -16.98 7.49 7.94
C ILE A 82 -15.98 8.46 7.31
N VAL A 83 -14.98 7.96 6.60
CA VAL A 83 -14.00 8.76 5.87
C VAL A 83 -14.63 9.44 4.67
N MET A 84 -15.46 8.71 3.89
CA MET A 84 -16.15 9.30 2.74
C MET A 84 -17.19 10.33 3.15
N ASP A 85 -17.86 10.15 4.28
CA ASP A 85 -18.78 11.14 4.82
C ASP A 85 -18.03 12.39 5.30
N ALA A 86 -16.81 12.24 5.84
CA ALA A 86 -15.96 13.38 6.16
C ALA A 86 -15.57 14.16 4.90
N VAL A 87 -15.17 13.47 3.82
CA VAL A 87 -14.88 14.11 2.52
C VAL A 87 -16.07 14.94 2.05
N LYS A 88 -17.28 14.35 2.03
CA LYS A 88 -18.50 15.03 1.59
C LYS A 88 -18.78 16.29 2.44
N ARG A 89 -18.75 16.15 3.78
CA ARG A 89 -18.98 17.30 4.69
C ARG A 89 -17.99 18.43 4.48
N TYR A 90 -16.70 18.13 4.35
CA TYR A 90 -15.67 19.15 4.11
C TYR A 90 -15.77 19.75 2.71
N MET A 91 -16.16 18.96 1.71
CA MET A 91 -16.39 19.44 0.35
C MET A 91 -17.55 20.40 0.29
N ASP A 92 -18.70 20.04 0.87
CA ASP A 92 -19.89 20.89 0.95
C ASP A 92 -19.59 22.20 1.71
N PHE A 93 -18.91 22.08 2.86
CA PHE A 93 -18.47 23.25 3.62
C PHE A 93 -17.53 24.14 2.79
N SER A 94 -16.55 23.56 2.11
CA SER A 94 -15.63 24.29 1.24
C SER A 94 -16.38 25.05 0.15
N ASN A 95 -17.37 24.40 -0.48
CA ASN A 95 -18.13 24.96 -1.59
C ASN A 95 -19.06 26.13 -1.17
N GLY A 96 -19.45 26.23 0.09
CA GLY A 96 -20.33 27.32 0.59
C GLY A 96 -19.68 28.71 0.51
N ALA A 97 -18.35 28.82 0.60
CA ALA A 97 -17.58 30.04 0.39
C ALA A 97 -16.12 29.66 0.07
N PRO A 98 -15.81 29.26 -1.19
CA PRO A 98 -14.61 28.48 -1.51
C PRO A 98 -13.29 29.10 -1.02
N ALA A 99 -13.02 30.37 -1.33
CA ALA A 99 -11.79 31.03 -0.90
C ALA A 99 -11.67 31.17 0.62
N TYR A 100 -12.75 31.60 1.26
CA TYR A 100 -12.77 31.82 2.72
C TYR A 100 -12.70 30.47 3.47
N ASN A 101 -13.61 29.57 3.18
CA ASN A 101 -13.70 28.28 3.87
C ASN A 101 -12.45 27.41 3.65
N SER A 102 -11.94 27.33 2.40
CA SER A 102 -10.75 26.53 2.10
C SER A 102 -9.49 27.14 2.72
N TRP A 103 -9.25 28.45 2.52
CA TRP A 103 -7.95 29.03 2.89
C TRP A 103 -7.87 29.53 4.32
N ARG A 104 -8.99 30.07 4.87
CA ARG A 104 -9.01 30.63 6.23
C ARG A 104 -9.42 29.64 7.30
N ILE A 105 -10.22 28.61 6.92
CA ILE A 105 -10.78 27.66 7.89
C ILE A 105 -10.16 26.26 7.75
N LEU A 106 -10.17 25.68 6.54
CA LEU A 106 -9.74 24.29 6.37
C LEU A 106 -8.22 24.16 6.32
N ARG A 107 -7.53 25.02 5.56
CA ARG A 107 -6.07 24.95 5.39
C ARG A 107 -5.31 24.99 6.72
N PRO A 108 -5.58 25.85 7.70
CA PRO A 108 -4.90 25.81 8.99
C PRO A 108 -5.12 24.50 9.77
N ARG A 109 -6.26 23.84 9.58
CA ARG A 109 -6.58 22.58 10.26
C ARG A 109 -5.76 21.40 9.78
N LYS A 110 -5.10 21.48 8.62
CA LYS A 110 -4.21 20.43 8.13
C LYS A 110 -3.01 20.19 9.06
N GLU A 111 -2.64 21.17 9.89
CA GLU A 111 -1.56 21.01 10.86
C GLU A 111 -1.92 19.95 11.94
N LEU A 112 -3.19 19.80 12.28
CA LEU A 112 -3.66 18.72 13.15
C LEU A 112 -3.51 17.35 12.47
N ILE A 113 -3.71 17.29 11.16
CA ILE A 113 -3.53 16.06 10.38
C ILE A 113 -2.06 15.71 10.30
N ARG A 114 -1.19 16.69 10.02
CA ARG A 114 0.27 16.55 10.02
C ARG A 114 0.76 15.96 11.35
N LYS A 115 0.29 16.54 12.48
CA LYS A 115 0.62 16.04 13.80
C LYS A 115 0.18 14.57 14.00
N LYS A 116 -1.07 14.21 13.66
CA LYS A 116 -1.57 12.84 13.76
C LYS A 116 -0.77 11.85 12.90
N LEU A 117 -0.38 12.25 11.69
CA LEU A 117 0.48 11.43 10.82
C LEU A 117 1.87 11.24 11.43
N ALA A 118 2.48 12.32 11.93
CA ALA A 118 3.78 12.28 12.59
C ALA A 118 3.76 11.37 13.83
N ASP A 119 2.73 11.49 14.68
CA ASP A 119 2.53 10.62 15.84
C ASP A 119 2.39 9.14 15.42
N THR A 120 1.68 8.90 14.28
CA THR A 120 1.49 7.54 13.75
C THR A 120 2.77 6.98 13.14
N PHE A 121 3.52 7.77 12.39
CA PHE A 121 4.79 7.38 11.77
C PHE A 121 5.96 7.35 12.78
N GLY A 122 5.88 8.15 13.84
CA GLY A 122 6.90 8.22 14.91
C GLY A 122 8.01 9.21 14.62
N CYS A 123 7.67 10.43 14.16
CA CYS A 123 8.60 11.52 13.85
C CYS A 123 8.04 12.87 14.32
N SER A 124 8.76 13.96 14.04
CA SER A 124 8.28 15.33 14.27
C SER A 124 7.25 15.73 13.19
N PRO A 125 6.20 16.51 13.54
CA PRO A 125 5.34 17.14 12.54
C PRO A 125 6.11 18.01 11.53
N GLU A 126 7.21 18.63 11.95
CA GLU A 126 8.07 19.46 11.11
C GLU A 126 8.90 18.67 10.09
N GLU A 127 8.71 17.35 10.03
CA GLU A 127 9.36 16.43 9.09
C GLU A 127 8.37 15.79 8.10
N ILE A 128 7.07 16.16 8.16
CA ILE A 128 6.00 15.60 7.31
C ILE A 128 5.44 16.66 6.37
N ALA A 129 5.53 16.44 5.07
CA ALA A 129 4.76 17.18 4.06
C ALA A 129 3.54 16.38 3.61
N LEU A 130 2.39 17.06 3.51
CA LEU A 130 1.13 16.47 3.04
C LEU A 130 1.03 16.61 1.52
N VAL A 131 1.19 15.54 0.81
CA VAL A 131 1.20 15.47 -0.65
C VAL A 131 0.00 14.69 -1.21
N ARG A 132 -0.16 14.68 -2.54
CA ARG A 132 -1.29 13.99 -3.20
C ARG A 132 -1.13 12.47 -3.25
N ASN A 133 0.09 11.98 -3.33
CA ASN A 133 0.43 10.56 -3.38
C ASN A 133 1.94 10.34 -3.23
N VAL A 134 2.35 9.07 -3.18
CA VAL A 134 3.77 8.70 -3.10
C VAL A 134 4.57 9.12 -4.33
N THR A 135 3.95 9.20 -5.51
CA THR A 135 4.65 9.65 -6.72
C THR A 135 5.13 11.08 -6.58
N GLU A 136 4.28 11.99 -6.10
CA GLU A 136 4.68 13.36 -5.79
C GLU A 136 5.75 13.39 -4.68
N ALA A 137 5.53 12.64 -3.58
CA ALA A 137 6.48 12.56 -2.46
C ALA A 137 7.89 12.18 -2.93
N LEU A 138 7.99 11.10 -3.68
CA LEU A 138 9.28 10.59 -4.11
C LEU A 138 9.91 11.43 -5.23
N GLN A 139 9.11 11.99 -6.14
CA GLN A 139 9.65 12.89 -7.15
C GLN A 139 10.21 14.19 -6.56
N ILE A 140 9.64 14.70 -5.46
CA ILE A 140 10.25 15.81 -4.71
C ILE A 140 11.68 15.42 -4.29
N ALA A 141 11.86 14.24 -3.69
CA ALA A 141 13.19 13.81 -3.26
C ALA A 141 14.10 13.45 -4.44
N LEU A 142 13.60 12.60 -5.36
CA LEU A 142 14.40 12.08 -6.48
C LEU A 142 14.86 13.16 -7.46
N LEU A 143 14.08 14.23 -7.65
CA LEU A 143 14.42 15.34 -8.54
C LEU A 143 15.07 16.51 -7.79
N GLY A 144 14.82 16.63 -6.48
CA GLY A 144 15.29 17.74 -5.66
C GLY A 144 16.67 17.53 -5.02
N ILE A 145 17.14 16.28 -4.89
CA ILE A 145 18.49 16.00 -4.40
C ILE A 145 19.50 16.28 -5.50
N GLU A 146 20.48 17.15 -5.24
CA GLU A 146 21.52 17.50 -6.21
C GLU A 146 22.49 16.35 -6.44
N LEU A 147 22.71 16.04 -7.72
CA LEU A 147 23.69 15.06 -8.19
C LEU A 147 24.48 15.66 -9.33
N LYS A 148 25.69 15.14 -9.55
CA LYS A 148 26.59 15.57 -10.62
C LYS A 148 26.62 14.54 -11.73
N THR A 149 27.00 14.99 -12.94
CA THR A 149 27.27 14.08 -14.07
C THR A 149 28.26 13.00 -13.64
N GLY A 150 27.89 11.73 -13.90
CA GLY A 150 28.67 10.55 -13.51
C GLY A 150 28.37 9.98 -12.14
N ASP A 151 27.62 10.68 -11.26
CA ASP A 151 27.09 10.10 -10.04
C ASP A 151 26.12 8.92 -10.34
N GLU A 152 26.09 7.93 -9.46
CA GLU A 152 25.24 6.74 -9.63
C GLU A 152 24.07 6.74 -8.66
N ILE A 153 22.90 6.34 -9.18
CA ILE A 153 21.73 5.96 -8.37
C ILE A 153 21.58 4.45 -8.45
N LEU A 154 21.54 3.79 -7.30
CA LEU A 154 21.31 2.35 -7.19
C LEU A 154 19.83 2.08 -6.88
N THR A 155 19.21 1.16 -7.62
CA THR A 155 17.82 0.71 -7.42
C THR A 155 17.69 -0.78 -7.77
N THR A 156 16.52 -1.38 -7.55
CA THR A 156 16.28 -2.77 -7.93
C THR A 156 15.42 -2.87 -9.20
N THR A 157 15.47 -4.02 -9.86
CA THR A 157 14.57 -4.32 -10.97
C THR A 157 13.10 -4.36 -10.52
N HIS A 158 12.84 -4.62 -9.24
CA HIS A 158 11.50 -4.75 -8.64
C HIS A 158 10.90 -3.41 -8.19
N ASP A 159 11.65 -2.31 -8.24
CA ASP A 159 11.12 -0.99 -7.88
C ASP A 159 10.12 -0.48 -8.91
N TYR A 160 9.19 0.33 -8.40
CA TYR A 160 8.02 0.74 -9.17
C TYR A 160 8.40 1.51 -10.44
N PRO A 161 7.85 1.17 -11.62
CA PRO A 161 8.28 1.75 -12.90
C PRO A 161 8.25 3.28 -12.94
N SER A 162 7.21 3.93 -12.36
CA SER A 162 7.12 5.39 -12.36
C SER A 162 8.26 6.06 -11.59
N MET A 163 8.81 5.41 -10.57
CA MET A 163 9.97 5.92 -9.84
C MET A 163 11.24 5.75 -10.66
N LYS A 164 11.42 4.60 -11.29
CA LYS A 164 12.55 4.34 -12.20
C LYS A 164 12.54 5.31 -13.40
N ASN A 165 11.36 5.65 -13.94
CA ASN A 165 11.23 6.64 -15.02
C ASN A 165 11.77 8.01 -14.63
N ALA A 166 11.57 8.45 -13.38
CA ALA A 166 12.18 9.70 -12.89
C ALA A 166 13.72 9.63 -12.89
N LEU A 167 14.27 8.46 -12.49
CA LEU A 167 15.73 8.24 -12.52
C LEU A 167 16.27 8.23 -13.96
N TYR A 168 15.61 7.54 -14.89
CA TYR A 168 16.02 7.52 -16.31
C TYR A 168 15.87 8.89 -16.98
N GLN A 169 14.90 9.71 -16.55
CA GLN A 169 14.81 11.10 -17.00
C GLN A 169 16.03 11.91 -16.54
N ARG A 170 16.47 11.75 -15.28
CA ARG A 170 17.68 12.39 -14.76
C ARG A 170 18.94 11.90 -15.48
N GLU A 171 19.04 10.60 -15.75
CA GLU A 171 20.16 10.04 -16.52
C GLU A 171 20.32 10.75 -17.87
N LYS A 172 19.20 10.94 -18.59
CA LYS A 172 19.20 11.63 -19.89
C LYS A 172 19.47 13.13 -19.77
N ARG A 173 18.94 13.79 -18.74
CA ARG A 173 19.01 15.25 -18.59
C ARG A 173 20.29 15.72 -17.91
N GLU A 174 20.77 14.97 -16.91
CA GLU A 174 21.83 15.39 -15.99
C GLU A 174 23.11 14.57 -16.15
N GLY A 175 23.08 13.48 -16.92
CA GLY A 175 24.23 12.62 -17.16
C GLY A 175 24.63 11.74 -15.97
N ILE A 176 23.75 11.58 -14.99
CA ILE A 176 23.92 10.58 -13.91
C ILE A 176 23.82 9.16 -14.49
N LYS A 177 24.12 8.16 -13.72
CA LYS A 177 23.98 6.74 -14.10
C LYS A 177 22.99 6.02 -13.20
N VAL A 178 22.05 5.28 -13.81
CA VAL A 178 21.11 4.42 -13.08
C VAL A 178 21.63 2.98 -13.11
N LYS A 179 21.96 2.45 -11.94
CA LYS A 179 22.38 1.07 -11.76
C LYS A 179 21.25 0.26 -11.15
N THR A 180 20.87 -0.85 -11.77
CA THR A 180 19.85 -1.76 -11.29
C THR A 180 20.41 -3.15 -11.02
N PHE A 181 19.88 -3.83 -10.02
CA PHE A 181 20.17 -5.24 -9.78
C PHE A 181 18.87 -6.01 -9.49
N SER A 182 18.89 -7.32 -9.72
CA SER A 182 17.81 -8.24 -9.42
C SER A 182 18.16 -9.10 -8.22
N PHE A 183 17.18 -9.84 -7.69
CA PHE A 183 17.35 -10.75 -6.57
C PHE A 183 16.40 -11.95 -6.68
N HIS A 184 16.74 -13.05 -6.01
CA HIS A 184 15.84 -14.21 -5.90
C HIS A 184 14.64 -13.88 -5.01
N TYR A 185 13.47 -14.38 -5.40
CA TYR A 185 12.23 -14.17 -4.65
C TYR A 185 11.42 -15.49 -4.54
N PRO A 186 10.93 -15.79 -3.32
CA PRO A 186 11.35 -15.16 -2.08
C PRO A 186 12.84 -15.44 -1.79
N PRO A 187 13.57 -14.47 -1.18
CA PRO A 187 14.93 -14.75 -0.74
C PRO A 187 14.90 -15.73 0.44
N GLU A 188 15.93 -16.55 0.55
CA GLU A 188 16.07 -17.50 1.67
C GLU A 188 16.20 -16.76 3.00
N ASN A 189 17.01 -15.70 3.00
CA ASN A 189 17.21 -14.85 4.18
C ASN A 189 17.03 -13.37 3.81
N ILE A 190 16.32 -12.61 4.66
CA ILE A 190 16.11 -11.16 4.46
C ILE A 190 17.44 -10.37 4.46
N LYS A 191 18.48 -10.87 5.14
CA LYS A 191 19.82 -10.25 5.15
C LYS A 191 20.48 -10.24 3.79
N ASP A 192 20.22 -11.26 2.97
CA ASP A 192 20.81 -11.38 1.62
C ASP A 192 20.46 -10.15 0.76
N LEU A 193 19.29 -9.54 1.00
CA LEU A 193 18.91 -8.31 0.32
C LEU A 193 19.78 -7.12 0.72
N ALA A 194 20.14 -6.97 1.99
CA ALA A 194 21.04 -5.90 2.43
C ALA A 194 22.45 -6.09 1.86
N ASP A 195 22.94 -7.32 1.86
CA ASP A 195 24.25 -7.69 1.30
C ASP A 195 24.31 -7.43 -0.22
N LEU A 196 23.20 -7.66 -0.93
CA LEU A 196 23.10 -7.32 -2.35
C LEU A 196 23.20 -5.81 -2.60
N PHE A 197 22.58 -4.97 -1.77
CA PHE A 197 22.79 -3.52 -1.86
C PHE A 197 24.25 -3.16 -1.64
N GLU A 198 24.86 -3.70 -0.58
CA GLU A 198 26.26 -3.45 -0.26
C GLU A 198 27.22 -3.84 -1.41
N LYS A 199 27.01 -5.01 -2.01
CA LYS A 199 27.78 -5.54 -3.14
C LYS A 199 27.64 -4.67 -4.40
N ASN A 200 26.48 -4.03 -4.59
CA ASN A 200 26.20 -3.23 -5.78
C ASN A 200 26.58 -1.74 -5.66
N VAL A 201 26.86 -1.25 -4.44
CA VAL A 201 27.37 0.11 -4.22
C VAL A 201 28.77 0.26 -4.83
N THR A 202 29.03 1.40 -5.47
CA THR A 202 30.36 1.81 -5.98
C THR A 202 30.83 3.09 -5.33
N SER A 203 32.05 3.52 -5.63
CA SER A 203 32.57 4.83 -5.18
C SER A 203 31.81 6.03 -5.76
N ARG A 204 31.01 5.83 -6.83
CA ARG A 204 30.17 6.85 -7.46
C ARG A 204 28.72 6.83 -6.97
N THR A 205 28.29 5.82 -6.24
CA THR A 205 26.91 5.75 -5.74
C THR A 205 26.66 6.90 -4.76
N ARG A 206 25.67 7.73 -5.04
CA ARG A 206 25.25 8.88 -4.21
C ARG A 206 23.84 8.75 -3.69
N MET A 207 23.01 7.96 -4.35
CA MET A 207 21.63 7.73 -3.94
C MET A 207 21.24 6.26 -4.10
N ILE A 208 20.40 5.78 -3.20
CA ILE A 208 19.72 4.49 -3.28
C ILE A 208 18.22 4.75 -3.24
N LEU A 209 17.47 4.16 -4.19
CA LEU A 209 16.01 4.09 -4.17
C LEU A 209 15.59 2.63 -4.04
N PHE A 210 14.67 2.33 -3.14
CA PHE A 210 14.03 1.02 -3.07
C PHE A 210 12.68 1.05 -2.37
N CYS A 211 11.82 0.05 -2.67
CA CYS A 211 10.55 -0.13 -1.99
C CYS A 211 10.75 -0.72 -0.59
N HIS A 212 10.04 -0.20 0.42
CA HIS A 212 9.97 -0.86 1.74
C HIS A 212 9.31 -2.25 1.63
N ILE A 213 8.28 -2.35 0.79
CA ILE A 213 7.66 -3.61 0.37
C ILE A 213 7.30 -3.52 -1.11
N THR A 214 7.70 -4.51 -1.91
CA THR A 214 7.45 -4.50 -3.35
C THR A 214 5.97 -4.72 -3.66
N ASN A 215 5.50 -4.08 -4.69
CA ASN A 215 4.15 -4.30 -5.21
C ASN A 215 4.01 -5.59 -6.03
N LEU A 216 5.11 -6.23 -6.42
CA LEU A 216 5.11 -7.43 -7.26
C LEU A 216 4.89 -8.69 -6.43
N THR A 217 5.78 -8.98 -5.50
CA THR A 217 5.77 -10.21 -4.69
C THR A 217 5.43 -9.99 -3.23
N GLY A 218 5.28 -8.73 -2.79
CA GLY A 218 5.08 -8.40 -1.39
C GLY A 218 6.34 -8.60 -0.52
N GLN A 219 7.54 -8.64 -1.14
CA GLN A 219 8.80 -8.74 -0.41
C GLN A 219 9.06 -7.47 0.40
N ILE A 220 9.21 -7.61 1.72
CA ILE A 220 9.65 -6.55 2.63
C ILE A 220 11.17 -6.51 2.64
N PHE A 221 11.75 -5.31 2.50
CA PHE A 221 13.19 -5.09 2.54
C PHE A 221 13.70 -4.76 3.95
N PRO A 222 14.94 -5.11 4.28
CA PRO A 222 15.59 -4.77 5.56
C PRO A 222 16.04 -3.30 5.57
N VAL A 223 15.06 -2.39 5.71
CA VAL A 223 15.27 -0.95 5.56
C VAL A 223 16.34 -0.41 6.49
N ARG A 224 16.34 -0.83 7.76
CA ARG A 224 17.31 -0.38 8.77
C ARG A 224 18.74 -0.69 8.36
N GLU A 225 18.99 -1.91 7.95
CA GLU A 225 20.29 -2.41 7.57
C GLU A 225 20.84 -1.68 6.36
N ILE A 226 19.99 -1.49 5.33
CA ILE A 226 20.33 -0.75 4.11
C ILE A 226 20.62 0.73 4.42
N CYS A 227 19.78 1.38 5.25
CA CYS A 227 20.00 2.77 5.66
C CYS A 227 21.29 2.93 6.48
N GLN A 228 21.61 1.98 7.36
CA GLN A 228 22.84 2.02 8.15
C GLN A 228 24.09 1.85 7.26
N MET A 229 24.05 0.93 6.30
CA MET A 229 25.12 0.72 5.32
C MET A 229 25.34 1.98 4.48
N ALA A 230 24.27 2.56 3.93
CA ALA A 230 24.33 3.76 3.09
C ALA A 230 24.86 4.97 3.86
N ARG A 231 24.40 5.18 5.10
CA ARG A 231 24.86 6.28 5.96
C ARG A 231 26.37 6.25 6.21
N LYS A 232 26.94 5.07 6.48
CA LYS A 232 28.40 4.91 6.69
C LYS A 232 29.20 5.32 5.44
N ARG A 233 28.58 5.37 4.28
CA ARG A 233 29.20 5.70 2.98
C ARG A 233 28.79 7.08 2.45
N GLY A 234 27.99 7.85 3.21
CA GLY A 234 27.50 9.15 2.79
C GLY A 234 26.53 9.09 1.59
N ILE A 235 25.78 8.01 1.47
CA ILE A 235 24.82 7.77 0.38
C ILE A 235 23.41 8.14 0.88
N GLU A 236 22.68 8.95 0.10
CA GLU A 236 21.30 9.31 0.37
C GLU A 236 20.37 8.10 0.08
N VAL A 237 19.38 7.90 0.94
CA VAL A 237 18.41 6.80 0.78
C VAL A 237 17.01 7.36 0.68
N VAL A 238 16.33 7.06 -0.43
CA VAL A 238 14.94 7.40 -0.68
C VAL A 238 14.11 6.13 -0.66
N ILE A 239 13.12 6.06 0.23
CA ILE A 239 12.33 4.85 0.45
C ILE A 239 10.93 5.02 -0.11
N ASP A 240 10.54 4.11 -0.99
CA ASP A 240 9.17 3.98 -1.48
C ASP A 240 8.34 3.15 -0.48
N GLY A 241 7.60 3.84 0.36
CA GLY A 241 6.69 3.27 1.36
C GLY A 241 5.25 3.10 0.86
N ALA A 242 5.01 3.16 -0.46
CA ALA A 242 3.67 3.12 -1.06
C ALA A 242 2.77 2.01 -0.53
N HIS A 243 3.34 0.86 -0.22
CA HIS A 243 2.62 -0.31 0.26
C HIS A 243 2.87 -0.66 1.73
N ALA A 244 3.66 0.12 2.47
CA ALA A 244 4.03 -0.24 3.83
C ALA A 244 3.20 0.47 4.91
N PHE A 245 3.02 1.79 4.79
CA PHE A 245 2.33 2.58 5.81
C PHE A 245 0.85 2.19 5.95
N GLY A 246 0.47 1.81 7.17
CA GLY A 246 -0.85 1.29 7.48
C GLY A 246 -1.09 -0.16 7.05
N HIS A 247 -0.10 -0.85 6.47
CA HIS A 247 -0.15 -2.26 6.10
C HIS A 247 0.29 -3.17 7.24
N PHE A 248 1.41 -2.85 7.84
CA PHE A 248 1.97 -3.49 9.02
C PHE A 248 2.57 -2.43 9.96
N GLU A 249 2.82 -2.81 11.21
CA GLU A 249 3.28 -1.88 12.24
C GLU A 249 4.79 -1.66 12.19
N PHE A 250 5.18 -0.40 12.13
CA PHE A 250 6.55 0.09 12.29
C PHE A 250 6.53 1.58 12.64
N LYS A 251 7.63 2.09 13.15
CA LYS A 251 7.87 3.51 13.38
C LYS A 251 9.12 3.97 12.62
N GLN A 252 9.22 5.25 12.33
CA GLN A 252 10.38 5.84 11.65
C GLN A 252 11.71 5.44 12.34
N LYS A 253 11.76 5.48 13.67
CA LYS A 253 12.93 5.07 14.45
C LYS A 253 13.34 3.61 14.23
N ASP A 254 12.42 2.73 13.87
CA ASP A 254 12.69 1.34 13.58
C ASP A 254 13.38 1.17 12.22
N LEU A 255 13.11 2.09 11.30
CA LEU A 255 13.69 2.11 9.96
C LEU A 255 15.04 2.84 9.92
N GLY A 256 15.18 3.90 10.73
CA GLY A 256 16.36 4.76 10.70
C GLY A 256 16.59 5.48 9.37
N CYS A 257 15.52 5.62 8.57
CA CYS A 257 15.55 6.30 7.28
C CYS A 257 15.52 7.81 7.44
N GLU A 258 15.94 8.54 6.40
CA GLU A 258 15.97 10.01 6.39
C GLU A 258 14.97 10.59 5.39
N ILE A 259 14.55 9.83 4.38
CA ILE A 259 13.56 10.22 3.37
C ILE A 259 12.63 9.05 3.10
N TYR A 260 11.31 9.30 3.20
CA TYR A 260 10.29 8.26 3.04
C TYR A 260 9.02 8.83 2.43
N GLY A 261 8.53 8.23 1.35
CA GLY A 261 7.24 8.59 0.76
C GLY A 261 6.18 7.50 1.01
N ALA A 262 4.93 7.89 1.25
CA ALA A 262 3.85 6.94 1.43
C ALA A 262 2.53 7.36 0.76
N ASN A 263 1.76 6.38 0.30
CA ASN A 263 0.36 6.54 -0.06
C ASN A 263 -0.54 6.37 1.17
N LEU A 264 -1.52 7.25 1.34
CA LEU A 264 -2.54 7.11 2.37
C LEU A 264 -3.82 6.42 1.83
N HIS A 265 -4.04 6.46 0.52
CA HIS A 265 -5.19 5.84 -0.16
C HIS A 265 -5.04 4.34 -0.46
N LYS A 266 -3.97 3.71 0.04
CA LYS A 266 -3.80 2.25 0.01
C LYS A 266 -4.14 1.69 1.40
N TRP A 267 -3.18 1.16 2.10
CA TRP A 267 -3.40 0.43 3.37
C TRP A 267 -3.86 1.32 4.53
N MET A 268 -3.67 2.64 4.49
CA MET A 268 -4.26 3.55 5.48
C MET A 268 -5.75 3.84 5.20
N MET A 269 -6.26 3.47 4.01
CA MET A 269 -7.68 3.60 3.62
C MET A 269 -8.20 5.05 3.65
N ALA A 270 -7.32 6.02 3.43
CA ALA A 270 -7.67 7.42 3.28
C ALA A 270 -8.20 7.73 1.86
N PRO A 271 -8.75 8.92 1.61
CA PRO A 271 -9.25 9.27 0.28
C PRO A 271 -8.17 9.20 -0.80
N ILE A 272 -8.56 8.83 -2.03
CA ILE A 272 -7.67 8.92 -3.20
C ILE A 272 -7.17 10.36 -3.34
N GLY A 273 -5.90 10.52 -3.65
CA GLY A 273 -5.26 11.84 -3.73
C GLY A 273 -4.69 12.30 -2.39
N THR A 274 -4.29 11.37 -1.53
CA THR A 274 -3.61 11.64 -0.25
C THR A 274 -2.36 10.80 -0.08
N GLY A 275 -1.29 11.41 0.41
CA GLY A 275 0.01 10.84 0.70
C GLY A 275 0.81 11.74 1.63
N PHE A 276 1.98 11.29 2.03
CA PHE A 276 2.93 12.14 2.74
C PHE A 276 4.37 11.88 2.29
N LEU A 277 5.20 12.91 2.45
CA LEU A 277 6.65 12.83 2.37
C LEU A 277 7.20 13.10 3.77
N TYR A 278 8.01 12.18 4.28
CA TYR A 278 8.86 12.39 5.44
C TYR A 278 10.26 12.75 4.98
N VAL A 279 10.80 13.82 5.53
CA VAL A 279 12.21 14.21 5.38
C VAL A 279 12.74 14.60 6.74
N LYS A 280 13.84 13.96 7.16
CA LYS A 280 14.52 14.30 8.39
C LYS A 280 14.90 15.79 8.41
N LYS A 281 14.67 16.48 9.52
CA LYS A 281 14.74 17.94 9.65
C LYS A 281 15.99 18.56 9.01
N GLU A 282 17.16 18.01 9.31
CA GLU A 282 18.44 18.51 8.79
C GLU A 282 18.64 18.34 7.27
N LYS A 283 17.84 17.47 6.62
CA LYS A 283 17.89 17.20 5.17
C LYS A 283 16.96 18.11 4.36
N ILE A 284 15.96 18.72 4.97
CA ILE A 284 14.93 19.50 4.28
C ILE A 284 15.55 20.58 3.40
N LYS A 285 16.50 21.35 3.92
CA LYS A 285 17.19 22.44 3.19
C LYS A 285 18.00 21.97 1.99
N ASN A 286 18.37 20.69 1.91
CA ASN A 286 19.19 20.11 0.86
C ASN A 286 18.37 19.54 -0.31
N ILE A 287 17.03 19.64 -0.24
CA ILE A 287 16.13 19.11 -1.27
C ILE A 287 15.37 20.28 -1.91
N TRP A 288 15.49 20.44 -3.21
CA TRP A 288 14.71 21.41 -3.97
C TRP A 288 13.25 20.99 -4.03
N PRO A 289 12.28 21.91 -3.87
CA PRO A 289 10.87 21.58 -4.05
C PRO A 289 10.55 21.29 -5.53
N LEU A 290 9.61 20.39 -5.79
CA LEU A 290 9.17 20.06 -7.14
C LEU A 290 8.48 21.25 -7.84
N PHE A 291 7.69 21.99 -7.08
CA PHE A 291 7.09 23.26 -7.51
C PHE A 291 7.82 24.41 -6.81
N PRO A 292 8.13 25.50 -7.52
CA PRO A 292 8.84 26.62 -6.93
C PRO A 292 8.18 27.15 -5.64
N ALA A 293 8.99 27.32 -4.61
CA ALA A 293 8.58 27.91 -3.33
C ALA A 293 9.28 29.28 -3.16
N PRO A 294 8.70 30.19 -2.37
CA PRO A 294 9.33 31.51 -2.11
C PRO A 294 10.74 31.41 -1.53
N ASP A 295 10.97 30.43 -0.65
CA ASP A 295 12.30 30.10 -0.13
C ASP A 295 12.57 28.61 -0.36
N PRO A 296 13.16 28.25 -1.51
CA PRO A 296 13.35 26.84 -1.90
C PRO A 296 14.39 26.11 -1.04
N LEU A 297 15.30 26.80 -0.39
CA LEU A 297 16.32 26.23 0.50
C LEU A 297 15.97 26.36 1.99
N SER A 298 14.77 26.81 2.30
CA SER A 298 14.22 26.81 3.65
C SER A 298 14.28 25.41 4.30
N ASP A 299 14.41 25.35 5.61
CA ASP A 299 14.25 24.13 6.39
C ASP A 299 12.81 23.85 6.80
N ASP A 300 11.83 24.64 6.30
CA ASP A 300 10.40 24.38 6.50
C ASP A 300 9.91 23.29 5.53
N ILE A 301 9.43 22.19 6.08
CA ILE A 301 8.86 21.05 5.32
C ILE A 301 7.71 21.45 4.40
N ARG A 302 7.00 22.55 4.75
CA ARG A 302 5.82 23.05 4.01
C ARG A 302 6.18 23.61 2.63
N LYS A 303 7.46 23.88 2.35
CA LYS A 303 7.93 24.24 0.99
C LYS A 303 7.57 23.19 -0.04
N PHE A 304 7.47 21.93 0.36
CA PHE A 304 7.08 20.81 -0.51
C PHE A 304 5.57 20.71 -0.79
N GLU A 305 4.74 21.53 -0.12
CA GLU A 305 3.30 21.56 -0.31
C GLU A 305 2.80 22.72 -1.20
N ASN A 306 3.69 23.45 -1.82
CA ASN A 306 3.36 24.63 -2.64
C ASN A 306 2.89 24.20 -4.05
N ILE A 307 1.64 23.73 -4.16
CA ILE A 307 1.04 23.21 -5.41
C ILE A 307 -0.13 24.06 -5.93
N GLY A 308 -0.32 25.27 -5.42
CA GLY A 308 -1.45 26.13 -5.79
C GLY A 308 -2.78 25.69 -5.18
N THR A 309 -3.88 26.07 -5.83
CA THR A 309 -5.24 25.75 -5.34
C THR A 309 -5.54 24.27 -5.52
N HIS A 310 -5.92 23.59 -4.45
CA HIS A 310 -6.21 22.17 -4.42
C HIS A 310 -7.27 21.82 -3.37
N PRO A 311 -7.87 20.62 -3.40
CA PRO A 311 -8.95 20.20 -2.52
C PRO A 311 -8.44 19.89 -1.10
N GLU A 312 -8.42 20.89 -0.21
CA GLU A 312 -8.00 20.74 1.19
C GLU A 312 -8.85 19.71 1.95
N TYR A 313 -10.12 19.54 1.57
CA TYR A 313 -11.04 18.60 2.18
C TYR A 313 -10.58 17.14 2.15
N LEU A 314 -9.82 16.74 1.14
CA LEU A 314 -9.26 15.37 1.07
C LEU A 314 -8.22 15.14 2.18
N LYS A 315 -7.34 16.15 2.40
CA LYS A 315 -6.29 16.07 3.43
C LYS A 315 -6.91 16.00 4.83
N LEU A 316 -8.00 16.74 5.08
CA LEU A 316 -8.65 16.73 6.40
C LEU A 316 -9.29 15.37 6.73
N ALA A 317 -9.91 14.71 5.75
CA ALA A 317 -10.49 13.39 5.93
C ALA A 317 -9.47 12.27 6.22
N VAL A 318 -8.16 12.54 6.03
CA VAL A 318 -7.08 11.66 6.50
C VAL A 318 -7.15 11.46 8.02
N GLY A 319 -7.59 12.48 8.77
CA GLY A 319 -7.77 12.37 10.21
C GLY A 319 -8.81 11.33 10.63
N ASP A 320 -9.88 11.18 9.85
CA ASP A 320 -10.91 10.15 10.06
C ASP A 320 -10.37 8.75 9.69
N ALA A 321 -9.55 8.64 8.63
CA ALA A 321 -8.89 7.38 8.27
C ALA A 321 -7.90 6.91 9.35
N LEU A 322 -7.09 7.82 9.89
CA LEU A 322 -6.19 7.52 11.02
C LEU A 322 -6.99 7.08 12.25
N SER A 323 -8.09 7.75 12.55
CA SER A 323 -8.96 7.39 13.69
C SER A 323 -9.59 6.00 13.48
N PHE A 324 -10.01 5.66 12.26
CA PHE A 324 -10.52 4.34 11.92
C PHE A 324 -9.43 3.26 12.05
N HIS A 325 -8.23 3.53 11.52
CA HIS A 325 -7.09 2.63 11.62
C HIS A 325 -6.71 2.33 13.09
N HIS A 326 -6.58 3.38 13.90
CA HIS A 326 -6.26 3.22 15.34
C HIS A 326 -7.40 2.55 16.11
N GLY A 327 -8.65 2.81 15.73
CA GLY A 327 -9.82 2.17 16.34
C GLY A 327 -9.83 0.65 16.15
N ILE A 328 -9.50 0.16 14.95
CA ILE A 328 -9.33 -1.28 14.68
C ILE A 328 -8.08 -1.81 15.38
N GLY A 329 -7.01 -1.01 15.43
CA GLY A 329 -5.69 -1.39 15.93
C GLY A 329 -4.80 -1.92 14.81
N GLY A 330 -3.64 -1.26 14.62
CA GLY A 330 -2.72 -1.58 13.52
C GLY A 330 -2.23 -3.02 13.54
N LYS A 331 -1.86 -3.54 14.73
CA LYS A 331 -1.44 -4.94 14.86
C LYS A 331 -2.54 -5.94 14.53
N ARG A 332 -3.78 -5.67 14.94
CA ARG A 332 -4.93 -6.54 14.60
C ARG A 332 -5.20 -6.55 13.10
N LYS A 333 -5.09 -5.38 12.47
CA LYS A 333 -5.19 -5.24 11.02
C LYS A 333 -4.08 -6.01 10.29
N GLU A 334 -2.83 -5.87 10.73
CA GLU A 334 -1.69 -6.62 10.19
C GLU A 334 -1.91 -8.13 10.26
N GLU A 335 -2.34 -8.65 11.43
CA GLU A 335 -2.63 -10.08 11.61
C GLU A 335 -3.74 -10.56 10.68
N ARG A 336 -4.80 -9.76 10.49
CA ARG A 336 -5.87 -10.09 9.53
C ARG A 336 -5.34 -10.19 8.10
N LEU A 337 -4.55 -9.22 7.65
CA LEU A 337 -4.00 -9.21 6.30
C LEU A 337 -3.08 -10.41 6.05
N ARG A 338 -2.25 -10.77 7.03
CA ARG A 338 -1.41 -11.98 6.98
C ARG A 338 -2.26 -13.25 6.93
N TYR A 339 -3.28 -13.34 7.80
CA TYR A 339 -4.18 -14.48 7.83
C TYR A 339 -4.89 -14.69 6.50
N LEU A 340 -5.44 -13.65 5.90
CA LEU A 340 -6.13 -13.73 4.61
C LEU A 340 -5.17 -14.12 3.47
N ARG A 341 -3.93 -13.56 3.45
CA ARG A 341 -2.91 -13.95 2.49
C ARG A 341 -2.52 -15.42 2.66
N ASP A 342 -2.25 -15.86 3.88
CA ASP A 342 -1.88 -17.24 4.16
C ASP A 342 -3.00 -18.20 3.83
N TYR A 343 -4.26 -17.81 4.06
CA TYR A 343 -5.42 -18.65 3.80
C TYR A 343 -5.50 -19.06 2.33
N TRP A 344 -5.49 -18.12 1.40
CA TRP A 344 -5.58 -18.47 0.00
C TRP A 344 -4.28 -19.10 -0.52
N ALA A 345 -3.12 -18.57 -0.13
CA ALA A 345 -1.84 -19.01 -0.69
C ALA A 345 -1.51 -20.45 -0.30
N LYS A 346 -1.68 -20.84 0.97
CA LYS A 346 -1.45 -22.21 1.44
C LYS A 346 -2.44 -23.22 0.87
N ASN A 347 -3.64 -22.79 0.47
CA ASN A 347 -4.57 -23.67 -0.22
C ASN A 347 -4.20 -23.87 -1.69
N LEU A 348 -3.80 -22.82 -2.38
CA LEU A 348 -3.34 -22.92 -3.77
C LEU A 348 -2.01 -23.67 -3.92
N GLU A 349 -1.07 -23.50 -2.98
CA GLU A 349 0.24 -24.16 -2.98
C GLU A 349 0.14 -25.69 -3.04
N LYS A 350 -0.96 -26.27 -2.57
CA LYS A 350 -1.23 -27.73 -2.61
C LYS A 350 -1.58 -28.24 -4.01
N LEU A 351 -1.87 -27.34 -4.95
CA LEU A 351 -2.28 -27.71 -6.30
C LEU A 351 -1.03 -27.98 -7.18
N PRO A 352 -1.09 -28.96 -8.10
CA PRO A 352 0.03 -29.26 -8.98
C PRO A 352 0.37 -28.05 -9.85
N GLY A 353 1.67 -27.76 -9.98
CA GLY A 353 2.19 -26.68 -10.80
C GLY A 353 2.01 -25.27 -10.23
N VAL A 354 1.35 -25.11 -9.09
CA VAL A 354 1.22 -23.80 -8.44
C VAL A 354 2.50 -23.47 -7.67
N LYS A 355 3.02 -22.26 -7.90
CA LYS A 355 4.15 -21.70 -7.15
C LYS A 355 3.75 -20.39 -6.49
N ILE A 356 3.98 -20.28 -5.17
CA ILE A 356 3.80 -19.04 -4.41
C ILE A 356 5.13 -18.28 -4.45
N LEU A 357 5.09 -17.06 -5.01
CA LEU A 357 6.27 -16.19 -5.19
C LEU A 357 6.49 -15.24 -4.03
N THR A 358 5.71 -15.40 -2.96
CA THR A 358 5.75 -14.58 -1.75
C THR A 358 6.18 -15.43 -0.57
N SER A 359 7.13 -14.94 0.22
CA SER A 359 7.56 -15.62 1.45
C SER A 359 6.42 -15.75 2.46
N PHE A 360 6.33 -16.87 3.17
CA PHE A 360 5.47 -17.03 4.34
C PHE A 360 6.11 -16.51 5.63
N ASP A 361 7.41 -16.19 5.60
CA ASP A 361 8.07 -15.56 6.75
C ASP A 361 7.46 -14.17 7.01
N ARG A 362 7.04 -13.96 8.25
CA ARG A 362 6.41 -12.72 8.71
C ARG A 362 7.33 -11.50 8.63
N LYS A 363 8.65 -11.70 8.64
CA LYS A 363 9.63 -10.62 8.47
C LYS A 363 9.75 -10.19 7.01
N GLN A 364 9.40 -11.07 6.10
CA GLN A 364 9.60 -10.87 4.66
C GLN A 364 8.34 -10.47 3.89
N SER A 365 7.15 -10.62 4.46
CA SER A 365 5.91 -10.32 3.74
C SER A 365 4.76 -9.96 4.69
N CYS A 366 3.64 -9.46 4.14
CA CYS A 366 2.39 -9.22 4.88
C CYS A 366 1.17 -9.61 4.04
N GLY A 367 0.28 -8.70 3.67
CA GLY A 367 -1.00 -8.98 3.01
C GLY A 367 -0.95 -9.04 1.48
N ILE A 368 0.19 -8.74 0.86
CA ILE A 368 0.41 -8.90 -0.59
C ILE A 368 0.93 -10.33 -0.82
N GLY A 369 0.32 -11.05 -1.75
CA GLY A 369 0.81 -12.33 -2.19
C GLY A 369 0.71 -12.47 -3.71
N THR A 370 1.59 -13.27 -4.30
CA THR A 370 1.64 -13.51 -5.75
C THR A 370 1.89 -14.98 -6.01
N PHE A 371 1.21 -15.52 -7.00
CA PHE A 371 1.38 -16.90 -7.44
C PHE A 371 1.45 -17.00 -8.95
N LEU A 372 1.96 -18.11 -9.43
CA LEU A 372 1.86 -18.55 -10.81
C LEU A 372 1.42 -20.02 -10.87
N VAL A 373 0.98 -20.45 -12.04
CA VAL A 373 0.75 -21.86 -12.38
C VAL A 373 1.65 -22.21 -13.57
N GLU A 374 2.50 -23.23 -13.41
CA GLU A 374 3.40 -23.66 -14.48
C GLU A 374 2.63 -24.06 -15.73
N ASN A 375 3.13 -23.69 -16.89
CA ASN A 375 2.56 -23.99 -18.20
C ASN A 375 1.13 -23.41 -18.41
N MET A 376 0.72 -22.41 -17.63
CA MET A 376 -0.55 -21.73 -17.78
C MET A 376 -0.35 -20.25 -18.14
N ASP A 377 -1.16 -19.75 -19.07
CA ASP A 377 -1.20 -18.31 -19.38
C ASP A 377 -1.86 -17.56 -18.22
N MET A 378 -1.02 -16.95 -17.38
CA MET A 378 -1.46 -16.20 -16.20
C MET A 378 -2.24 -14.93 -16.56
N GLY A 379 -1.95 -14.32 -17.72
CA GLY A 379 -2.71 -13.16 -18.21
C GLY A 379 -4.14 -13.56 -18.60
N LYS A 380 -4.30 -14.70 -19.28
CA LYS A 380 -5.61 -15.25 -19.61
C LYS A 380 -6.36 -15.70 -18.36
N LEU A 381 -5.69 -16.30 -17.38
CA LEU A 381 -6.32 -16.63 -16.10
C LEU A 381 -6.86 -15.39 -15.38
N ASP A 382 -6.08 -14.30 -15.28
CA ASP A 382 -6.51 -13.04 -14.65
C ASP A 382 -7.75 -12.46 -15.35
N GLN A 383 -7.77 -12.48 -16.69
CA GLN A 383 -8.94 -12.06 -17.49
C GLN A 383 -10.17 -12.92 -17.21
N VAL A 384 -10.00 -14.24 -17.17
CA VAL A 384 -11.10 -15.19 -16.91
C VAL A 384 -11.66 -15.02 -15.50
N LEU A 385 -10.81 -14.84 -14.50
CA LEU A 385 -11.22 -14.54 -13.12
C LEU A 385 -12.14 -13.32 -13.08
N LEU A 386 -11.78 -12.23 -13.77
CA LEU A 386 -12.58 -11.02 -13.78
C LEU A 386 -13.86 -11.17 -14.62
N GLN A 387 -13.74 -11.63 -15.86
CA GLN A 387 -14.84 -11.60 -16.83
C GLN A 387 -15.93 -12.63 -16.51
N LYS A 388 -15.52 -13.85 -16.16
CA LYS A 388 -16.47 -14.96 -15.91
C LYS A 388 -16.90 -15.07 -14.47
N HIS A 389 -16.02 -14.76 -13.52
CA HIS A 389 -16.26 -15.02 -12.09
C HIS A 389 -16.38 -13.77 -11.24
N LYS A 390 -16.16 -12.57 -11.82
CA LYS A 390 -16.20 -11.29 -11.09
C LYS A 390 -15.20 -11.26 -9.91
N ILE A 391 -14.04 -11.89 -10.09
CA ILE A 391 -12.92 -11.87 -9.16
C ILE A 391 -11.85 -10.96 -9.74
N TYR A 392 -11.60 -9.83 -9.09
CA TYR A 392 -10.66 -8.82 -9.55
C TYR A 392 -9.31 -8.98 -8.85
N THR A 393 -8.34 -9.48 -9.58
CA THR A 393 -6.93 -9.62 -9.21
C THR A 393 -6.06 -8.68 -10.06
N THR A 394 -4.78 -8.92 -10.17
CA THR A 394 -3.90 -8.16 -11.08
C THR A 394 -2.75 -9.04 -11.57
N GLY A 395 -2.63 -9.15 -12.88
CA GLY A 395 -1.44 -9.69 -13.52
C GLY A 395 -0.22 -8.83 -13.21
N VAL A 396 0.92 -9.46 -12.94
CA VAL A 396 2.21 -8.80 -12.69
C VAL A 396 3.30 -9.46 -13.50
N TRP A 397 4.22 -8.63 -14.03
CA TRP A 397 5.47 -9.09 -14.64
C TRP A 397 6.61 -8.90 -13.64
N ILE A 398 7.21 -9.99 -13.24
CA ILE A 398 8.25 -10.01 -12.23
C ILE A 398 9.58 -10.22 -12.95
N PRO A 399 10.56 -9.33 -12.77
CA PRO A 399 11.88 -9.48 -13.39
C PRO A 399 12.53 -10.82 -13.02
N ALA A 400 13.25 -11.41 -13.97
CA ALA A 400 13.98 -12.64 -13.71
C ALA A 400 14.91 -12.48 -12.49
N PRO A 401 15.05 -13.52 -11.65
CA PRO A 401 15.86 -13.44 -10.42
C PRO A 401 17.33 -13.06 -10.66
N ASP A 402 17.89 -13.50 -11.80
CA ASP A 402 19.26 -13.19 -12.23
C ASP A 402 19.38 -11.87 -13.02
N GLY A 403 18.24 -11.24 -13.33
CA GLY A 403 18.15 -10.02 -14.14
C GLY A 403 18.47 -10.21 -15.64
N LYS A 404 18.61 -11.44 -16.12
CA LYS A 404 19.01 -11.79 -17.50
C LYS A 404 18.02 -12.67 -18.23
N GLY A 405 17.20 -13.43 -17.51
CA GLY A 405 16.18 -14.31 -18.06
C GLY A 405 14.91 -13.57 -18.46
N GLU A 406 13.91 -14.31 -18.94
CA GLU A 406 12.58 -13.79 -19.23
C GLU A 406 11.85 -13.42 -17.93
N ASN A 407 11.05 -12.37 -18.00
CA ASN A 407 10.18 -11.97 -16.90
C ASN A 407 9.14 -13.06 -16.62
N ILE A 408 8.89 -13.32 -15.36
CA ILE A 408 7.87 -14.27 -14.92
C ILE A 408 6.52 -13.53 -14.83
N THR A 409 5.48 -14.12 -15.42
CA THR A 409 4.11 -13.61 -15.25
C THR A 409 3.43 -14.32 -14.10
N GLY A 410 2.86 -13.55 -13.16
CA GLY A 410 2.09 -14.05 -12.04
C GLY A 410 0.81 -13.28 -11.81
N ILE A 411 -0.02 -13.74 -10.89
CA ILE A 411 -1.20 -13.01 -10.42
C ILE A 411 -0.96 -12.57 -8.98
N ARG A 412 -1.00 -11.25 -8.76
CA ARG A 412 -0.98 -10.67 -7.43
C ARG A 412 -2.37 -10.65 -6.83
N VAL A 413 -2.48 -11.12 -5.58
CA VAL A 413 -3.70 -11.18 -4.80
C VAL A 413 -3.51 -10.37 -3.53
N THR A 414 -4.34 -9.35 -3.35
CA THR A 414 -4.27 -8.43 -2.22
C THR A 414 -5.65 -8.27 -1.57
N PRO A 415 -6.05 -9.21 -0.70
CA PRO A 415 -7.26 -9.07 0.09
C PRO A 415 -7.14 -7.88 1.04
N SER A 416 -8.29 -7.39 1.50
CA SER A 416 -8.36 -6.31 2.48
C SER A 416 -8.95 -6.79 3.80
N ILE A 417 -8.90 -5.95 4.82
CA ILE A 417 -9.53 -6.24 6.12
C ILE A 417 -11.06 -6.45 6.02
N TYR A 418 -11.70 -5.98 4.98
CA TYR A 418 -13.12 -6.20 4.73
C TYR A 418 -13.41 -7.48 3.91
N THR A 419 -12.36 -8.14 3.39
CA THR A 419 -12.50 -9.42 2.66
C THR A 419 -12.87 -10.53 3.64
N MET A 420 -13.92 -11.28 3.30
CA MET A 420 -14.39 -12.43 4.07
C MET A 420 -13.84 -13.73 3.50
N LEU A 421 -13.71 -14.77 4.33
CA LEU A 421 -13.18 -16.07 3.88
C LEU A 421 -13.96 -16.66 2.71
N ARG A 422 -15.27 -16.53 2.67
CA ARG A 422 -16.13 -17.01 1.56
C ARG A 422 -15.72 -16.43 0.19
N GLU A 423 -15.16 -15.20 0.17
CA GLU A 423 -14.69 -14.56 -1.07
C GLU A 423 -13.35 -15.21 -1.51
N LEU A 424 -12.53 -15.61 -0.54
CA LEU A 424 -11.30 -16.36 -0.80
C LEU A 424 -11.59 -17.81 -1.16
N ASP A 425 -12.59 -18.46 -0.55
CA ASP A 425 -13.03 -19.80 -0.92
C ASP A 425 -13.45 -19.84 -2.39
N MET A 426 -14.27 -18.87 -2.82
CA MET A 426 -14.67 -18.72 -4.23
C MET A 426 -13.44 -18.56 -5.15
N PHE A 427 -12.47 -17.73 -4.77
CA PHE A 427 -11.24 -17.56 -5.53
C PHE A 427 -10.45 -18.88 -5.62
N ILE A 428 -10.26 -19.59 -4.49
CA ILE A 428 -9.54 -20.86 -4.43
C ILE A 428 -10.23 -21.91 -5.30
N GLU A 429 -11.56 -22.05 -5.22
CA GLU A 429 -12.35 -22.99 -6.01
C GLU A 429 -12.20 -22.75 -7.51
N VAL A 430 -12.30 -21.48 -7.95
CA VAL A 430 -12.19 -21.10 -9.36
C VAL A 430 -10.78 -21.36 -9.89
N VAL A 431 -9.73 -20.96 -9.17
CA VAL A 431 -8.35 -21.24 -9.58
C VAL A 431 -8.10 -22.75 -9.62
N SER A 432 -8.54 -23.50 -8.60
CA SER A 432 -8.43 -24.97 -8.55
C SER A 432 -9.10 -25.66 -9.73
N TYR A 433 -10.25 -25.13 -10.16
CA TYR A 433 -10.96 -25.65 -11.33
C TYR A 433 -10.11 -25.49 -12.59
N TYR A 434 -9.50 -24.31 -12.84
CA TYR A 434 -8.70 -24.08 -14.04
C TYR A 434 -7.35 -24.78 -14.00
N VAL A 435 -6.76 -24.95 -12.83
CA VAL A 435 -5.54 -25.78 -12.69
C VAL A 435 -5.78 -27.23 -13.10
N LYS A 436 -6.97 -27.78 -12.82
CA LYS A 436 -7.33 -29.17 -13.14
C LYS A 436 -7.83 -29.36 -14.58
N ASN A 437 -8.56 -28.39 -15.13
CA ASN A 437 -9.31 -28.55 -16.37
C ASN A 437 -8.76 -27.69 -17.53
N GLY A 438 -7.76 -26.86 -17.29
CA GLY A 438 -7.24 -25.89 -18.25
C GLY A 438 -8.11 -24.64 -18.39
N LEU A 439 -7.56 -23.64 -19.07
CA LEU A 439 -8.29 -22.40 -19.39
C LEU A 439 -9.23 -22.63 -20.58
N PRO A 440 -10.34 -21.89 -20.66
CA PRO A 440 -11.22 -21.95 -21.82
C PRO A 440 -10.48 -21.50 -23.09
N ALA A 441 -10.92 -21.97 -24.23
CA ALA A 441 -10.38 -21.62 -25.52
C ALA A 441 -10.45 -20.10 -25.79
#